data_f8228b3367957eb6803d1df39cf8e4ec
#
_entry.id   f8228b3367957eb6803d1df39cf8e4ec
#
_cell.length_a   1.000
_cell.length_b   1.000
_cell.length_c   1.000
_cell.angle_alpha   90.00
_cell.angle_beta   90.00
_cell.angle_gamma   90.00
#
_symmetry.space_group_name_H-M   'P 1'
#
loop_
_entity.id
_entity.type
_entity.pdbx_description
1 polymer ?
#
loop_
_entity_poly.entity_id
_entity_poly.type
_entity_poly.pdbx_seq_one_letter_code
_entity_poly.pdbx_strand_id
1 'polypeptide(L)'
;MAKNIEPKLRKIGDYLKLEDDTVFNIPEYQRAYSWKTENCDKLWQDIIDYVAGDRKDRYFFGTIIINCQDNDTRLDLIDGQQRTTTFLLLLKALLVRINVAIGKTEGDPDSEGLCRGLKERRRRIMGILYQVGSEDISDNPDQKIDAQICGNTLILENNSINERFPDELKTILQAVDFVEAETNSEKIPYKQKDNKYTNFFRNFKYFYEMVGTLSTSELNRIAKAIIDDCEVIEIKSWQVAQAITMFNSLNSDGLPLYDADIISAKLYAESEKQENGKEFTRKWKELLDIISELKANGVANIDSILMQKMYYERAKNKEILSESGAINVTTPGLRRYYTEINKDILEHPIALCDEMINLAKIWKRVSTYSIVQIMYKFNENSKLFLASYFCRYKEENITENIVKTIVECMLRLFAIMELVDTGYSSSSFKTFLFGENVKLVDTAMSVDSVKEDFNRHIRDKWSREVIEAEILDYDRNSLVFLNEYLFAREKGISFQLGSKCDIEHIMPCSGNNLQEIRKDAGILDEEEFRQIVNKLGNKILLEEKINRAIGNEWFRTKVSTKLENKTGYVDSNYPIASHLVSAYGDKTKPYWKKTDISDATNKACNRILKFIFDEK
;
A
#
# COMPACT_ATOMS: atom_id res chain seq x y z
N MET A 1 19.58 -2.62 44.36
CA MET A 1 19.45 -3.74 43.38
C MET A 1 18.88 -3.13 42.09
N ALA A 2 19.51 -3.36 40.97
CA ALA A 2 18.95 -2.89 39.71
C ALA A 2 17.61 -3.64 39.46
N LYS A 3 16.54 -2.90 39.24
CA LYS A 3 15.25 -3.47 38.82
C LYS A 3 15.45 -4.04 37.42
N ASN A 4 15.29 -5.35 37.22
CA ASN A 4 15.56 -5.95 35.90
C ASN A 4 14.29 -6.09 35.08
N ILE A 5 13.32 -6.89 35.52
CA ILE A 5 12.08 -7.18 34.82
C ILE A 5 11.00 -7.45 35.84
N GLU A 6 9.82 -6.87 35.66
CA GLU A 6 8.70 -7.03 36.59
C GLU A 6 7.41 -7.35 35.80
N PRO A 7 7.02 -8.62 35.68
CA PRO A 7 5.73 -9.00 35.11
C PRO A 7 4.63 -8.88 36.15
N LYS A 8 3.48 -8.31 35.77
CA LYS A 8 2.32 -8.15 36.63
C LYS A 8 1.04 -8.31 35.85
N LEU A 9 0.13 -9.15 36.34
CA LEU A 9 -1.22 -9.23 35.82
C LEU A 9 -2.01 -8.02 36.32
N ARG A 10 -2.60 -7.26 35.40
CA ARG A 10 -3.38 -6.05 35.72
C ARG A 10 -4.71 -6.03 34.98
N LYS A 11 -5.75 -5.57 35.66
CA LYS A 11 -7.01 -5.22 34.99
C LYS A 11 -6.80 -4.05 34.04
N ILE A 12 -7.56 -3.98 32.95
CA ILE A 12 -7.44 -2.86 31.99
C ILE A 12 -7.60 -1.50 32.70
N GLY A 13 -8.58 -1.39 33.59
CA GLY A 13 -8.79 -0.16 34.35
C GLY A 13 -7.63 0.24 35.25
N ASP A 14 -6.89 -0.75 35.81
CA ASP A 14 -5.71 -0.48 36.65
C ASP A 14 -4.45 -0.26 35.80
N TYR A 15 -4.33 -0.94 34.65
CA TYR A 15 -3.24 -0.75 33.71
C TYR A 15 -3.24 0.67 33.12
N LEU A 16 -4.42 1.15 32.70
CA LEU A 16 -4.58 2.47 32.11
C LEU A 16 -4.69 3.61 33.14
N LYS A 17 -4.85 3.31 34.43
CA LYS A 17 -4.82 4.33 35.47
C LYS A 17 -3.36 4.62 35.87
N LEU A 18 -2.79 5.66 35.30
CA LEU A 18 -1.45 6.11 35.62
C LEU A 18 -1.45 7.05 36.86
N GLU A 19 -0.29 7.14 37.49
CA GLU A 19 -0.06 8.17 38.53
C GLU A 19 0.06 9.56 37.90
N ASP A 20 -0.12 10.60 38.71
CA ASP A 20 -0.05 11.99 38.25
C ASP A 20 1.31 12.24 37.53
N ASP A 21 1.26 13.03 36.47
CA ASP A 21 2.41 13.36 35.62
C ASP A 21 3.04 12.15 34.85
N THR A 22 2.45 10.96 34.95
CA THR A 22 2.93 9.79 34.19
C THR A 22 2.19 9.64 32.89
N VAL A 23 2.91 9.37 31.79
CA VAL A 23 2.32 9.16 30.46
C VAL A 23 2.89 7.92 29.82
N PHE A 24 2.05 7.20 29.07
CA PHE A 24 2.53 6.25 28.08
C PHE A 24 3.11 7.01 26.89
N ASN A 25 4.22 6.52 26.38
CA ASN A 25 4.84 7.06 25.20
C ASN A 25 4.96 5.98 24.13
N ILE A 26 4.54 6.26 22.92
CA ILE A 26 4.91 5.49 21.74
C ILE A 26 6.21 6.09 21.21
N PRO A 27 7.35 5.38 21.36
CA PRO A 27 8.66 5.91 20.96
C PRO A 27 8.73 6.19 19.46
N GLU A 28 9.71 7.00 19.06
CA GLU A 28 9.94 7.46 17.70
C GLU A 28 10.11 6.29 16.71
N TYR A 29 10.74 5.22 17.14
CA TYR A 29 11.02 4.03 16.32
C TYR A 29 9.85 3.06 16.19
N GLN A 30 8.72 3.29 16.85
CA GLN A 30 7.57 2.40 16.75
C GLN A 30 6.80 2.61 15.43
N ARG A 31 6.04 1.57 15.04
CA ARG A 31 5.19 1.66 13.85
C ARG A 31 3.99 2.57 14.08
N ALA A 32 3.43 3.10 12.99
CA ALA A 32 2.16 3.81 13.00
C ALA A 32 1.01 2.93 13.50
N TYR A 33 -0.07 3.57 13.94
CA TYR A 33 -1.29 2.86 14.28
C TYR A 33 -1.89 2.19 13.04
N SER A 34 -1.89 0.86 13.02
CA SER A 34 -2.19 0.05 11.84
C SER A 34 -3.38 -0.89 11.99
N TRP A 35 -3.96 -1.01 13.19
CA TRP A 35 -5.17 -1.81 13.38
C TRP A 35 -6.30 -1.28 12.51
N LYS A 36 -6.95 -2.20 11.80
CA LYS A 36 -8.11 -1.90 10.98
C LYS A 36 -9.39 -2.26 11.73
N THR A 37 -10.51 -1.90 11.16
CA THR A 37 -11.84 -2.19 11.72
C THR A 37 -12.03 -3.69 11.98
N GLU A 38 -11.46 -4.59 11.16
CA GLU A 38 -11.54 -6.04 11.35
C GLU A 38 -10.84 -6.51 12.64
N ASN A 39 -9.74 -5.84 13.03
CA ASN A 39 -9.05 -6.13 14.30
C ASN A 39 -9.89 -5.65 15.49
N CYS A 40 -10.55 -4.51 15.35
CA CYS A 40 -11.45 -3.96 16.37
C CYS A 40 -12.73 -4.80 16.51
N ASP A 41 -13.26 -5.30 15.39
CA ASP A 41 -14.42 -6.19 15.38
C ASP A 41 -14.11 -7.50 16.15
N LYS A 42 -12.96 -8.12 15.87
CA LYS A 42 -12.53 -9.30 16.63
C LYS A 42 -12.45 -9.01 18.13
N LEU A 43 -11.79 -7.91 18.51
CA LEU A 43 -11.68 -7.49 19.91
C LEU A 43 -13.08 -7.30 20.54
N TRP A 44 -14.00 -6.67 19.82
CA TRP A 44 -15.36 -6.42 20.28
C TRP A 44 -16.15 -7.71 20.45
N GLN A 45 -16.09 -8.64 19.49
CA GLN A 45 -16.74 -9.96 19.59
C GLN A 45 -16.20 -10.76 20.79
N ASP A 46 -14.91 -10.78 20.98
CA ASP A 46 -14.27 -11.44 22.12
C ASP A 46 -14.79 -10.89 23.46
N ILE A 47 -14.99 -9.56 23.55
CA ILE A 47 -15.58 -8.92 24.76
C ILE A 47 -17.05 -9.32 24.94
N ILE A 48 -17.85 -9.29 23.87
CA ILE A 48 -19.27 -9.64 23.92
C ILE A 48 -19.44 -11.10 24.32
N ASP A 49 -18.68 -12.02 23.72
CA ASP A 49 -18.72 -13.44 24.03
C ASP A 49 -18.32 -13.71 25.48
N TYR A 50 -17.27 -13.04 25.96
CA TYR A 50 -16.88 -13.10 27.36
C TYR A 50 -17.99 -12.63 28.31
N VAL A 51 -18.65 -11.51 27.99
CA VAL A 51 -19.71 -10.95 28.81
C VAL A 51 -20.99 -11.80 28.76
N ALA A 52 -21.26 -12.49 27.66
CA ALA A 52 -22.40 -13.40 27.50
C ALA A 52 -22.15 -14.77 28.12
N GLY A 53 -20.90 -15.20 28.24
CA GLY A 53 -20.51 -16.51 28.76
C GLY A 53 -20.55 -16.63 30.28
N ASP A 54 -20.13 -17.79 30.80
CA ASP A 54 -20.24 -18.20 32.23
C ASP A 54 -19.20 -17.51 33.16
N ARG A 55 -18.43 -16.56 32.68
CA ARG A 55 -17.44 -15.69 33.36
C ARG A 55 -16.64 -16.34 34.50
N LYS A 56 -16.30 -17.61 34.40
CA LYS A 56 -15.51 -18.30 35.43
C LYS A 56 -14.09 -17.80 35.51
N ASP A 57 -13.53 -17.41 34.34
CA ASP A 57 -12.19 -16.89 34.21
C ASP A 57 -12.21 -15.46 33.67
N ARG A 58 -11.17 -14.69 33.96
CA ARG A 58 -11.01 -13.33 33.42
C ARG A 58 -10.56 -13.37 31.98
N TYR A 59 -10.98 -12.43 31.18
CA TYR A 59 -10.56 -12.35 29.79
C TYR A 59 -9.17 -11.72 29.68
N PHE A 60 -8.29 -12.39 28.96
CA PHE A 60 -6.90 -11.96 28.79
C PHE A 60 -6.65 -11.37 27.41
N PHE A 61 -6.24 -10.09 27.37
CA PHE A 61 -5.96 -9.33 26.13
C PHE A 61 -4.51 -9.40 25.66
N GLY A 62 -3.66 -10.19 26.31
CA GLY A 62 -2.27 -10.37 25.91
C GLY A 62 -1.27 -9.55 26.73
N THR A 63 -0.03 -9.54 26.26
CA THR A 63 1.11 -8.94 26.97
C THR A 63 1.40 -7.54 26.48
N ILE A 64 1.78 -6.66 27.39
CA ILE A 64 2.25 -5.27 27.11
C ILE A 64 3.63 -5.13 27.72
N ILE A 65 4.60 -4.70 26.93
CA ILE A 65 5.99 -4.50 27.37
C ILE A 65 6.27 -3.01 27.42
N ILE A 66 6.70 -2.56 28.60
CA ILE A 66 6.98 -1.16 28.89
C ILE A 66 8.45 -1.01 29.29
N ASN A 67 9.12 -0.04 28.71
CA ASN A 67 10.42 0.42 29.19
C ASN A 67 10.22 1.67 30.05
N CYS A 68 10.61 1.58 31.31
CA CYS A 68 10.55 2.68 32.25
C CYS A 68 11.85 3.48 32.16
N GLN A 69 11.76 4.79 31.97
CA GLN A 69 12.92 5.69 32.07
C GLN A 69 13.22 6.06 33.53
N ASP A 70 14.38 6.66 33.77
CA ASP A 70 14.94 6.85 35.12
C ASP A 70 14.01 7.49 36.17
N ASN A 71 13.02 8.26 35.79
CA ASN A 71 12.06 8.91 36.69
C ASN A 71 10.67 8.26 36.73
N ASP A 72 10.46 7.11 36.05
CA ASP A 72 9.17 6.39 35.94
C ASP A 72 7.96 7.25 35.49
N THR A 73 8.17 8.49 35.05
CA THR A 73 7.09 9.38 34.56
C THR A 73 6.79 9.24 33.09
N ARG A 74 7.69 8.61 32.32
CA ARG A 74 7.52 8.30 30.91
C ARG A 74 7.66 6.81 30.70
N LEU A 75 6.59 6.19 30.25
CA LEU A 75 6.47 4.75 30.06
C LEU A 75 6.47 4.42 28.57
N ASP A 76 7.63 4.04 28.03
CA ASP A 76 7.77 3.72 26.61
C ASP A 76 7.11 2.37 26.28
N LEU A 77 6.11 2.37 25.44
CA LEU A 77 5.44 1.16 24.95
C LEU A 77 6.30 0.46 23.91
N ILE A 78 7.01 -0.58 24.32
CA ILE A 78 7.82 -1.42 23.43
C ILE A 78 6.95 -2.43 22.68
N ASP A 79 5.95 -3.01 23.36
CA ASP A 79 4.88 -3.80 22.76
C ASP A 79 3.52 -3.41 23.37
N GLY A 80 2.45 -3.68 22.63
CA GLY A 80 1.09 -3.39 23.05
C GLY A 80 0.58 -2.01 22.65
N GLN A 81 1.36 -1.18 21.94
CA GLN A 81 0.95 0.16 21.49
C GLN A 81 -0.37 0.14 20.70
N GLN A 82 -0.56 -0.81 19.78
CA GLN A 82 -1.80 -0.94 19.01
C GLN A 82 -3.00 -1.23 19.91
N ARG A 83 -2.82 -2.12 20.88
CA ARG A 83 -3.86 -2.50 21.85
C ARG A 83 -4.18 -1.34 22.78
N THR A 84 -3.16 -0.68 23.34
CA THR A 84 -3.35 0.49 24.23
C THR A 84 -4.10 1.59 23.50
N THR A 85 -3.69 1.96 22.30
CA THR A 85 -4.39 2.96 21.47
C THR A 85 -5.85 2.55 21.23
N THR A 86 -6.09 1.29 20.89
CA THR A 86 -7.44 0.78 20.63
C THR A 86 -8.31 0.78 21.88
N PHE A 87 -7.76 0.46 23.04
CA PHE A 87 -8.49 0.59 24.32
C PHE A 87 -8.92 2.03 24.60
N LEU A 88 -8.06 3.00 24.32
CA LEU A 88 -8.42 4.42 24.52
C LEU A 88 -9.56 4.83 23.59
N LEU A 89 -9.55 4.39 22.31
CA LEU A 89 -10.63 4.66 21.37
C LEU A 89 -11.96 3.99 21.81
N LEU A 90 -11.89 2.75 22.31
CA LEU A 90 -13.05 2.04 22.86
C LEU A 90 -13.60 2.74 24.11
N LEU A 91 -12.73 3.12 25.05
CA LEU A 91 -13.15 3.85 26.26
C LEU A 91 -13.77 5.21 25.90
N LYS A 92 -13.24 5.90 24.90
CA LYS A 92 -13.85 7.15 24.40
C LYS A 92 -15.24 6.92 23.82
N ALA A 93 -15.42 5.87 23.02
CA ALA A 93 -16.74 5.53 22.48
C ALA A 93 -17.75 5.19 23.59
N LEU A 94 -17.31 4.43 24.60
CA LEU A 94 -18.12 4.15 25.79
C LEU A 94 -18.48 5.43 26.54
N LEU A 95 -17.52 6.33 26.78
CA LEU A 95 -17.74 7.60 27.48
C LEU A 95 -18.84 8.44 26.81
N VAL A 96 -18.74 8.62 25.48
CA VAL A 96 -19.74 9.41 24.74
C VAL A 96 -21.13 8.77 24.83
N ARG A 97 -21.24 7.44 24.71
CA ARG A 97 -22.51 6.74 24.82
C ARG A 97 -23.07 6.71 26.25
N ILE A 98 -22.22 6.59 27.26
CA ILE A 98 -22.61 6.65 28.67
C ILE A 98 -23.19 8.04 29.00
N ASN A 99 -22.59 9.14 28.52
CA ASN A 99 -23.12 10.48 28.69
C ASN A 99 -24.57 10.61 28.16
N VAL A 100 -24.80 10.08 26.95
CA VAL A 100 -26.15 10.05 26.36
C VAL A 100 -27.11 9.20 27.20
N ALA A 101 -26.65 8.05 27.71
CA ALA A 101 -27.45 7.13 28.52
C ALA A 101 -27.81 7.73 29.90
N ILE A 102 -26.90 8.44 30.54
CA ILE A 102 -27.15 9.17 31.80
C ILE A 102 -28.25 10.19 31.58
N GLY A 103 -28.16 11.02 30.55
CA GLY A 103 -29.23 12.02 30.26
C GLY A 103 -30.63 11.41 30.03
N LYS A 104 -30.70 10.14 29.58
CA LYS A 104 -31.96 9.43 29.39
C LYS A 104 -32.51 8.79 30.68
N THR A 105 -31.66 8.45 31.63
CA THR A 105 -32.03 7.75 32.87
C THR A 105 -32.14 8.69 34.09
N GLU A 106 -31.62 9.91 33.98
CA GLU A 106 -31.63 10.89 35.05
C GLU A 106 -33.07 11.40 35.30
N GLY A 107 -33.47 11.33 36.56
CA GLY A 107 -34.85 11.72 36.98
C GLY A 107 -35.89 10.61 36.87
N ASP A 108 -35.55 9.43 36.39
CA ASP A 108 -36.42 8.25 36.37
C ASP A 108 -36.21 7.40 37.64
N PRO A 109 -37.19 7.29 38.56
CA PRO A 109 -37.01 6.51 39.78
C PRO A 109 -36.74 5.03 39.56
N ASP A 110 -37.28 4.43 38.48
CA ASP A 110 -37.07 3.01 38.16
C ASP A 110 -35.64 2.73 37.63
N SER A 111 -34.96 3.76 37.16
CA SER A 111 -33.60 3.70 36.61
C SER A 111 -32.53 4.25 37.56
N GLU A 112 -32.84 4.63 38.80
CA GLU A 112 -31.88 5.27 39.71
C GLU A 112 -30.61 4.45 39.95
N GLY A 113 -30.73 3.13 40.16
CA GLY A 113 -29.60 2.23 40.35
C GLY A 113 -28.71 2.11 39.14
N LEU A 114 -29.33 2.10 37.95
CA LEU A 114 -28.61 2.04 36.66
C LEU A 114 -27.89 3.37 36.39
N CYS A 115 -28.56 4.50 36.62
CA CYS A 115 -27.95 5.83 36.47
C CYS A 115 -26.71 6.01 37.38
N ARG A 116 -26.79 5.55 38.63
CA ARG A 116 -25.65 5.54 39.55
C ARG A 116 -24.48 4.70 39.02
N GLY A 117 -24.79 3.52 38.50
CA GLY A 117 -23.78 2.64 37.87
C GLY A 117 -23.09 3.31 36.67
N LEU A 118 -23.85 3.95 35.78
CA LEU A 118 -23.31 4.67 34.63
C LEU A 118 -22.46 5.87 35.05
N LYS A 119 -22.88 6.64 36.04
CA LYS A 119 -22.08 7.76 36.59
C LYS A 119 -20.74 7.28 37.17
N GLU A 120 -20.74 6.13 37.84
CA GLU A 120 -19.49 5.52 38.33
C GLU A 120 -18.56 5.09 37.16
N ARG A 121 -19.10 4.43 36.11
CA ARG A 121 -18.28 4.05 34.91
C ARG A 121 -17.74 5.31 34.22
N ARG A 122 -18.56 6.33 34.07
CA ARG A 122 -18.15 7.63 33.50
C ARG A 122 -16.96 8.22 34.28
N ARG A 123 -17.05 8.30 35.61
CA ARG A 123 -15.94 8.81 36.44
C ARG A 123 -14.65 8.04 36.24
N ARG A 124 -14.72 6.71 36.23
CA ARG A 124 -13.53 5.85 36.02
C ARG A 124 -12.93 6.05 34.63
N ILE A 125 -13.74 6.09 33.59
CA ILE A 125 -13.26 6.29 32.22
C ILE A 125 -12.63 7.68 32.07
N MET A 126 -13.24 8.72 32.63
CA MET A 126 -12.68 10.08 32.60
C MET A 126 -11.35 10.17 33.36
N GLY A 127 -11.25 9.54 34.53
CA GLY A 127 -10.00 9.45 35.27
C GLY A 127 -8.88 8.75 34.51
N ILE A 128 -9.23 7.76 33.68
CA ILE A 128 -8.26 7.09 32.78
C ILE A 128 -7.86 8.01 31.62
N LEU A 129 -8.83 8.52 30.86
CA LEU A 129 -8.55 9.25 29.61
C LEU A 129 -7.86 10.59 29.83
N TYR A 130 -8.21 11.29 30.93
CA TYR A 130 -7.83 12.69 31.16
C TYR A 130 -7.04 12.93 32.45
N GLN A 131 -6.66 11.90 33.17
CA GLN A 131 -5.92 11.98 34.44
C GLN A 131 -6.58 12.92 35.45
N VAL A 132 -7.89 12.91 35.54
CA VAL A 132 -8.69 13.74 36.47
C VAL A 132 -8.98 12.96 37.72
N GLY A 133 -8.80 13.59 38.89
CA GLY A 133 -9.19 13.03 40.18
C GLY A 133 -10.68 12.75 40.24
N SER A 134 -11.09 11.65 40.88
CA SER A 134 -12.52 11.28 40.97
C SER A 134 -13.38 12.34 41.66
N GLU A 135 -12.76 13.17 42.51
CA GLU A 135 -13.40 14.28 43.26
C GLU A 135 -13.64 15.50 42.36
N ASP A 136 -12.87 15.65 41.28
CA ASP A 136 -12.98 16.77 40.35
C ASP A 136 -14.01 16.55 39.26
N ILE A 137 -14.51 15.33 39.10
CA ILE A 137 -15.47 14.97 38.07
C ILE A 137 -16.91 15.26 38.56
N SER A 138 -17.56 16.27 37.95
CA SER A 138 -18.95 16.58 38.21
C SER A 138 -19.87 15.43 37.84
N ASP A 139 -20.93 15.20 38.64
CA ASP A 139 -22.00 14.24 38.33
C ASP A 139 -22.94 14.70 37.20
N ASN A 140 -22.88 15.98 36.86
CA ASN A 140 -23.65 16.53 35.75
C ASN A 140 -22.85 16.43 34.44
N PRO A 141 -23.27 15.58 33.47
CA PRO A 141 -22.59 15.39 32.23
C PRO A 141 -22.51 16.64 31.34
N ASP A 142 -23.45 17.58 31.48
CA ASP A 142 -23.59 18.72 30.57
C ASP A 142 -22.72 19.93 30.98
N GLN A 143 -22.25 20.02 32.21
CA GLN A 143 -21.67 21.26 32.71
C GLN A 143 -20.16 21.42 32.66
N LYS A 144 -19.35 20.37 32.46
CA LYS A 144 -17.88 20.55 32.59
C LYS A 144 -16.99 19.55 31.83
N ILE A 145 -17.49 18.74 30.91
CA ILE A 145 -16.62 17.90 30.11
C ILE A 145 -15.62 18.77 29.34
N ASP A 146 -16.06 19.88 28.77
CA ASP A 146 -15.27 20.78 27.94
C ASP A 146 -14.07 21.38 28.69
N ALA A 147 -14.28 21.88 29.90
CA ALA A 147 -13.21 22.49 30.70
C ALA A 147 -12.22 21.44 31.23
N GLN A 148 -12.70 20.24 31.56
CA GLN A 148 -11.86 19.13 32.04
C GLN A 148 -11.06 18.48 30.91
N ILE A 149 -11.66 18.35 29.70
CA ILE A 149 -11.01 17.78 28.53
C ILE A 149 -9.94 18.71 27.95
N CYS A 150 -10.21 20.00 27.86
CA CYS A 150 -9.29 20.97 27.26
C CYS A 150 -8.07 21.29 28.11
N GLY A 151 -8.11 21.04 29.42
CA GLY A 151 -7.04 21.40 30.35
C GLY A 151 -6.10 20.26 30.78
N ASN A 152 -6.44 19.01 30.49
CA ASN A 152 -5.76 17.85 31.06
C ASN A 152 -4.84 17.14 30.09
N THR A 153 -3.76 16.57 30.62
CA THR A 153 -2.80 15.75 29.89
C THR A 153 -3.42 14.41 29.54
N LEU A 154 -3.34 14.01 28.29
CA LEU A 154 -3.73 12.66 27.86
C LEU A 154 -2.69 11.65 28.34
N ILE A 155 -3.15 10.44 28.65
CA ILE A 155 -2.27 9.37 29.16
C ILE A 155 -1.34 8.76 28.10
N LEU A 156 -1.49 9.11 26.83
CA LEU A 156 -0.70 8.56 25.74
C LEU A 156 -0.19 9.67 24.82
N GLU A 157 1.13 9.74 24.67
CA GLU A 157 1.82 10.53 23.66
C GLU A 157 2.27 9.63 22.50
N ASN A 158 2.05 10.07 21.27
CA ASN A 158 2.52 9.36 20.09
C ASN A 158 3.64 10.15 19.41
N ASN A 159 4.87 9.72 19.64
CA ASN A 159 6.07 10.32 19.07
C ASN A 159 6.65 9.51 17.90
N SER A 160 5.91 8.51 17.40
CA SER A 160 6.37 7.68 16.27
C SER A 160 6.62 8.52 15.02
N ILE A 161 7.83 8.41 14.47
CA ILE A 161 8.19 9.03 13.17
C ILE A 161 7.43 8.40 11.99
N ASN A 162 6.90 7.19 12.19
CA ASN A 162 6.12 6.46 11.18
C ASN A 162 4.63 6.87 11.20
N GLU A 163 4.18 7.61 12.24
CA GLU A 163 2.81 8.11 12.33
C GLU A 163 2.64 9.43 11.57
N ARG A 164 1.78 9.42 10.58
CA ARG A 164 1.53 10.61 9.75
C ARG A 164 0.62 11.63 10.43
N PHE A 165 -0.26 11.16 11.30
CA PHE A 165 -1.29 11.97 11.96
C PHE A 165 -1.25 11.78 13.47
N PRO A 166 -0.11 12.10 14.15
CA PRO A 166 0.07 11.81 15.56
C PRO A 166 -0.94 12.54 16.48
N ASP A 167 -1.42 13.71 16.05
CA ASP A 167 -2.36 14.52 16.81
C ASP A 167 -3.83 14.06 16.68
N GLU A 168 -4.13 13.13 15.77
CA GLU A 168 -5.53 12.73 15.52
C GLU A 168 -6.12 11.96 16.69
N LEU A 169 -5.35 11.06 17.32
CA LEU A 169 -5.79 10.37 18.52
C LEU A 169 -6.16 11.40 19.62
N LYS A 170 -5.31 12.39 19.84
CA LYS A 170 -5.55 13.48 20.79
C LYS A 170 -6.84 14.23 20.46
N THR A 171 -7.02 14.58 19.19
CA THR A 171 -8.22 15.29 18.71
C THR A 171 -9.50 14.49 18.95
N ILE A 172 -9.49 13.16 18.71
CA ILE A 172 -10.63 12.28 18.99
C ILE A 172 -10.91 12.18 20.50
N LEU A 173 -9.87 11.99 21.30
CA LEU A 173 -10.01 11.86 22.74
C LEU A 173 -10.49 13.17 23.41
N GLN A 174 -10.11 14.32 22.90
CA GLN A 174 -10.53 15.64 23.39
C GLN A 174 -11.91 16.09 22.91
N ALA A 175 -12.42 15.51 21.84
CA ALA A 175 -13.76 15.85 21.34
C ALA A 175 -14.83 15.58 22.41
N VAL A 176 -15.81 16.47 22.54
CA VAL A 176 -16.90 16.34 23.52
C VAL A 176 -17.84 15.21 23.14
N ASP A 177 -18.16 15.13 21.86
CA ASP A 177 -19.09 14.15 21.30
C ASP A 177 -18.59 13.55 19.98
N PHE A 178 -19.42 12.69 19.38
CA PHE A 178 -19.10 12.04 18.12
C PHE A 178 -19.04 13.04 16.95
N VAL A 179 -19.93 14.03 16.92
CA VAL A 179 -20.03 14.99 15.81
C VAL A 179 -18.79 15.88 15.75
N GLU A 180 -18.32 16.33 16.89
CA GLU A 180 -17.06 17.09 16.96
C GLU A 180 -15.87 16.26 16.54
N ALA A 181 -15.75 15.00 17.00
CA ALA A 181 -14.68 14.08 16.58
C ALA A 181 -14.71 13.85 15.07
N GLU A 182 -15.88 13.64 14.47
CA GLU A 182 -16.05 13.48 13.03
C GLU A 182 -15.64 14.73 12.27
N THR A 183 -16.15 15.90 12.68
CA THR A 183 -15.85 17.19 12.06
C THR A 183 -14.36 17.51 12.06
N ASN A 184 -13.68 17.20 13.15
CA ASN A 184 -12.24 17.41 13.27
C ASN A 184 -11.43 16.41 12.42
N SER A 185 -11.84 15.16 12.37
CA SER A 185 -11.20 14.14 11.53
C SER A 185 -11.39 14.39 10.03
N GLU A 186 -12.46 15.06 9.61
CA GLU A 186 -12.68 15.47 8.22
C GLU A 186 -11.68 16.54 7.73
N LYS A 187 -11.09 17.30 8.63
CA LYS A 187 -10.08 18.32 8.29
C LYS A 187 -8.72 17.69 7.98
N ILE A 188 -8.51 16.43 8.35
CA ILE A 188 -7.25 15.72 8.10
C ILE A 188 -7.14 15.36 6.62
N PRO A 189 -6.03 15.72 5.93
CA PRO A 189 -5.87 15.47 4.49
C PRO A 189 -5.53 14.00 4.21
N TYR A 190 -6.40 13.08 4.62
CA TYR A 190 -6.22 11.65 4.41
C TYR A 190 -6.86 11.22 3.08
N LYS A 191 -6.04 10.60 2.20
CA LYS A 191 -6.49 10.07 0.92
C LYS A 191 -6.00 8.64 0.75
N GLN A 192 -6.88 7.70 0.98
CA GLN A 192 -6.71 6.30 0.54
C GLN A 192 -7.90 5.90 -0.31
N LYS A 193 -7.67 5.07 -1.29
CA LYS A 193 -8.56 4.72 -2.42
C LYS A 193 -10.07 4.72 -2.11
N ASP A 194 -10.48 4.11 -1.00
CA ASP A 194 -11.89 3.98 -0.62
C ASP A 194 -12.17 4.47 0.82
N ASN A 195 -11.20 5.12 1.48
CA ASN A 195 -11.31 5.56 2.85
C ASN A 195 -11.16 7.07 2.96
N LYS A 196 -12.19 7.71 3.51
CA LYS A 196 -12.20 9.14 3.82
C LYS A 196 -11.42 9.46 5.11
N TYR A 197 -11.37 8.51 6.04
CA TYR A 197 -10.82 8.68 7.39
C TYR A 197 -9.65 7.74 7.65
N THR A 198 -8.77 8.14 8.58
CA THR A 198 -7.67 7.31 9.08
C THR A 198 -8.18 6.11 9.89
N ASN A 199 -7.28 5.20 10.26
CA ASN A 199 -7.63 4.09 11.15
C ASN A 199 -8.06 4.56 12.55
N PHE A 200 -7.55 5.68 13.08
CA PHE A 200 -7.97 6.20 14.37
C PHE A 200 -9.46 6.50 14.39
N PHE A 201 -9.93 7.36 13.49
CA PHE A 201 -11.34 7.73 13.47
C PHE A 201 -12.24 6.56 13.02
N ARG A 202 -11.83 5.76 12.05
CA ARG A 202 -12.61 4.58 11.61
C ARG A 202 -12.85 3.60 12.74
N ASN A 203 -11.84 3.34 13.57
CA ASN A 203 -11.95 2.43 14.70
C ASN A 203 -12.76 3.04 15.85
N PHE A 204 -12.59 4.34 16.13
CA PHE A 204 -13.46 5.06 17.06
C PHE A 204 -14.94 5.00 16.62
N LYS A 205 -15.23 5.31 15.36
CA LYS A 205 -16.57 5.25 14.76
C LYS A 205 -17.16 3.84 14.87
N TYR A 206 -16.37 2.83 14.53
CA TYR A 206 -16.78 1.43 14.68
C TYR A 206 -17.24 1.11 16.11
N PHE A 207 -16.43 1.43 17.12
CA PHE A 207 -16.81 1.20 18.51
C PHE A 207 -18.02 2.04 18.92
N TYR A 208 -18.10 3.30 18.50
CA TYR A 208 -19.23 4.15 18.78
C TYR A 208 -20.54 3.56 18.21
N GLU A 209 -20.52 3.01 17.02
CA GLU A 209 -21.66 2.34 16.40
C GLU A 209 -22.02 1.05 17.15
N MET A 210 -21.06 0.19 17.44
CA MET A 210 -21.27 -1.08 18.16
C MET A 210 -21.82 -0.85 19.58
N VAL A 211 -21.22 0.07 20.34
CA VAL A 211 -21.70 0.46 21.67
C VAL A 211 -23.11 1.06 21.59
N GLY A 212 -23.43 1.73 20.49
CA GLY A 212 -24.76 2.31 20.24
C GLY A 212 -25.88 1.30 20.03
N THR A 213 -25.57 0.04 19.74
CA THR A 213 -26.57 -1.04 19.62
C THR A 213 -27.01 -1.62 20.96
N LEU A 214 -26.27 -1.32 22.04
CA LEU A 214 -26.51 -1.87 23.35
C LEU A 214 -27.67 -1.15 24.07
N SER A 215 -28.45 -1.91 24.82
CA SER A 215 -29.35 -1.33 25.84
C SER A 215 -28.53 -0.65 26.96
N THR A 216 -29.15 0.26 27.68
CA THR A 216 -28.51 0.98 28.78
C THR A 216 -27.94 0.04 29.86
N SER A 217 -28.63 -1.06 30.14
CA SER A 217 -28.19 -2.09 31.10
C SER A 217 -26.96 -2.86 30.57
N GLU A 218 -26.97 -3.24 29.29
CA GLU A 218 -25.84 -3.91 28.64
C GLU A 218 -24.63 -2.98 28.57
N LEU A 219 -24.81 -1.71 28.22
CA LEU A 219 -23.77 -0.70 28.23
C LEU A 219 -23.07 -0.62 29.59
N ASN A 220 -23.81 -0.53 30.69
CA ASN A 220 -23.22 -0.51 32.03
C ASN A 220 -22.46 -1.81 32.35
N ARG A 221 -23.05 -2.97 31.96
CA ARG A 221 -22.43 -4.29 32.19
C ARG A 221 -21.15 -4.48 31.41
N ILE A 222 -21.12 -4.09 30.14
CA ILE A 222 -19.95 -4.21 29.25
C ILE A 222 -18.86 -3.23 29.68
N ALA A 223 -19.18 -1.98 29.97
CA ALA A 223 -18.22 -1.02 30.49
C ALA A 223 -17.56 -1.50 31.80
N LYS A 224 -18.35 -2.10 32.70
CA LYS A 224 -17.82 -2.72 33.92
C LYS A 224 -16.87 -3.87 33.58
N ALA A 225 -17.26 -4.79 32.71
CA ALA A 225 -16.46 -5.95 32.35
C ALA A 225 -15.11 -5.55 31.75
N ILE A 226 -15.08 -4.59 30.83
CA ILE A 226 -13.84 -4.08 30.23
C ILE A 226 -12.88 -3.53 31.28
N ILE A 227 -13.39 -2.72 32.21
CA ILE A 227 -12.54 -2.03 33.19
C ILE A 227 -12.09 -2.97 34.32
N ASP A 228 -12.99 -3.87 34.79
CA ASP A 228 -12.82 -4.61 36.04
C ASP A 228 -12.47 -6.09 35.86
N ASP A 229 -12.88 -6.72 34.75
CA ASP A 229 -12.80 -8.16 34.56
C ASP A 229 -11.80 -8.56 33.45
N CYS A 230 -11.45 -7.64 32.54
CA CYS A 230 -10.47 -7.86 31.49
C CYS A 230 -9.06 -7.54 31.98
N GLU A 231 -8.07 -8.36 31.59
CA GLU A 231 -6.71 -8.30 32.10
C GLU A 231 -5.65 -8.27 30.98
N VAL A 232 -4.50 -7.67 31.31
CA VAL A 232 -3.26 -7.71 30.54
C VAL A 232 -2.11 -8.15 31.43
N ILE A 233 -1.07 -8.75 30.84
CA ILE A 233 0.23 -8.90 31.52
C ILE A 233 1.05 -7.67 31.18
N GLU A 234 1.24 -6.78 32.14
CA GLU A 234 2.18 -5.68 32.08
C GLU A 234 3.57 -6.19 32.45
N ILE A 235 4.54 -5.98 31.57
CA ILE A 235 5.94 -6.31 31.83
C ILE A 235 6.75 -5.01 31.79
N LYS A 236 7.22 -4.58 32.94
CA LYS A 236 8.11 -3.43 33.07
C LYS A 236 9.57 -3.84 32.96
N SER A 237 10.34 -3.10 32.19
CA SER A 237 11.79 -3.21 32.05
C SER A 237 12.43 -1.83 32.22
N TRP A 238 13.61 -1.77 32.81
CA TRP A 238 14.40 -0.55 32.93
C TRP A 238 15.61 -0.52 32.01
N GLN A 239 15.64 -1.46 31.03
CA GLN A 239 16.66 -1.55 29.99
C GLN A 239 16.01 -1.80 28.64
N VAL A 240 16.13 -0.85 27.74
CA VAL A 240 15.54 -0.91 26.39
C VAL A 240 15.96 -2.18 25.63
N ALA A 241 17.24 -2.57 25.73
CA ALA A 241 17.76 -3.76 25.06
C ALA A 241 17.09 -5.05 25.54
N GLN A 242 16.80 -5.17 26.84
CA GLN A 242 16.08 -6.31 27.40
C GLN A 242 14.62 -6.30 26.99
N ALA A 243 13.96 -5.15 27.01
CA ALA A 243 12.58 -5.01 26.55
C ALA A 243 12.42 -5.44 25.08
N ILE A 244 13.35 -5.03 24.21
CA ILE A 244 13.38 -5.44 22.80
C ILE A 244 13.64 -6.94 22.63
N THR A 245 14.55 -7.51 23.42
CA THR A 245 14.82 -8.97 23.38
C THR A 245 13.58 -9.77 23.78
N MET A 246 12.88 -9.34 24.83
CA MET A 246 11.63 -9.98 25.27
C MET A 246 10.54 -9.86 24.23
N PHE A 247 10.36 -8.68 23.65
CA PHE A 247 9.45 -8.45 22.55
C PHE A 247 9.68 -9.43 21.40
N ASN A 248 10.93 -9.59 20.97
CA ASN A 248 11.29 -10.53 19.89
C ASN A 248 11.01 -12.00 20.27
N SER A 249 11.12 -12.35 21.54
CA SER A 249 10.91 -13.72 22.04
C SER A 249 9.43 -14.08 22.21
N LEU A 250 8.59 -13.11 22.57
CA LEU A 250 7.17 -13.31 22.86
C LEU A 250 6.26 -13.13 21.65
N ASN A 251 6.73 -12.46 20.60
CA ASN A 251 5.93 -12.14 19.40
C ASN A 251 5.93 -13.24 18.33
N SER A 252 5.96 -14.52 18.71
CA SER A 252 5.82 -15.60 17.74
C SER A 252 4.44 -15.64 17.04
N ASP A 253 3.40 -15.05 17.63
CA ASP A 253 2.00 -15.09 17.14
C ASP A 253 1.37 -13.70 16.88
N GLY A 254 2.10 -12.58 17.06
CA GLY A 254 1.62 -11.23 16.80
C GLY A 254 1.77 -10.78 15.35
N LEU A 255 1.18 -9.61 14.98
CA LEU A 255 1.48 -8.95 13.72
C LEU A 255 2.98 -8.60 13.72
N PRO A 256 3.79 -9.17 12.80
CA PRO A 256 5.23 -8.91 12.79
C PRO A 256 5.49 -7.42 12.56
N LEU A 257 6.56 -6.90 13.17
CA LEU A 257 7.10 -5.60 12.78
C LEU A 257 7.47 -5.65 11.29
N TYR A 258 7.08 -4.64 10.53
CA TYR A 258 7.56 -4.49 9.16
C TYR A 258 9.08 -4.26 9.18
N ASP A 259 9.78 -4.76 8.19
CA ASP A 259 11.23 -4.59 8.08
C ASP A 259 11.62 -3.09 8.09
N ALA A 260 10.82 -2.24 7.44
CA ALA A 260 10.99 -0.80 7.44
C ALA A 260 10.94 -0.17 8.84
N ASP A 261 10.08 -0.67 9.75
CA ASP A 261 9.98 -0.13 11.12
C ASP A 261 11.28 -0.40 11.90
N ILE A 262 11.88 -1.59 11.71
CA ILE A 262 13.14 -1.96 12.38
C ILE A 262 14.31 -1.17 11.81
N ILE A 263 14.33 -0.98 10.49
CA ILE A 263 15.39 -0.22 9.82
C ILE A 263 15.31 1.25 10.22
N SER A 264 14.12 1.86 10.21
CA SER A 264 13.93 3.27 10.62
C SER A 264 14.30 3.51 12.07
N ALA A 265 13.99 2.57 12.97
CA ALA A 265 14.39 2.64 14.37
C ALA A 265 15.91 2.70 14.53
N LYS A 266 16.64 1.88 13.77
CA LYS A 266 18.12 1.89 13.81
C LYS A 266 18.71 3.16 13.21
N LEU A 267 18.15 3.65 12.10
CA LEU A 267 18.54 4.92 11.49
C LEU A 267 18.32 6.09 12.45
N TYR A 268 17.17 6.10 13.14
CA TYR A 268 16.88 7.13 14.14
C TYR A 268 17.88 7.07 15.29
N ALA A 269 18.12 5.89 15.86
CA ALA A 269 19.08 5.71 16.95
C ALA A 269 20.50 6.16 16.55
N GLU A 270 20.91 5.93 15.31
CA GLU A 270 22.21 6.39 14.80
C GLU A 270 22.23 7.91 14.59
N SER A 271 21.14 8.49 14.08
CA SER A 271 21.01 9.93 13.91
C SER A 271 21.04 10.70 15.26
N GLU A 272 20.46 10.12 16.31
CA GLU A 272 20.53 10.69 17.67
C GLU A 272 21.98 10.72 18.20
N LYS A 273 22.76 9.64 17.99
CA LYS A 273 24.19 9.63 18.36
C LYS A 273 24.99 10.71 17.64
N GLN A 274 24.57 11.08 16.44
CA GLN A 274 25.21 12.11 15.61
C GLN A 274 24.60 13.50 15.82
N GLU A 275 23.69 13.67 16.78
CA GLU A 275 22.97 14.92 17.07
C GLU A 275 22.10 15.42 15.90
N ASN A 276 21.71 14.53 14.99
CA ASN A 276 20.95 14.82 13.77
C ASN A 276 19.50 14.28 13.81
N GLY A 277 18.99 13.84 14.97
CA GLY A 277 17.69 13.18 15.09
C GLY A 277 16.52 14.01 14.55
N LYS A 278 16.50 15.32 14.81
CA LYS A 278 15.45 16.23 14.30
C LYS A 278 15.47 16.33 12.77
N GLU A 279 16.65 16.38 12.15
CA GLU A 279 16.80 16.43 10.71
C GLU A 279 16.36 15.09 10.08
N PHE A 280 16.78 13.98 10.67
CA PHE A 280 16.34 12.66 10.24
C PHE A 280 14.81 12.52 10.28
N THR A 281 14.17 12.87 11.40
CA THR A 281 12.71 12.82 11.57
C THR A 281 12.00 13.63 10.50
N ARG A 282 12.48 14.84 10.19
CA ARG A 282 11.91 15.70 9.14
C ARG A 282 12.02 15.03 7.75
N LYS A 283 13.21 14.50 7.41
CA LYS A 283 13.46 13.83 6.12
C LYS A 283 12.69 12.52 5.99
N TRP A 284 12.64 11.74 7.06
CA TRP A 284 11.87 10.49 7.07
C TRP A 284 10.36 10.75 6.85
N LYS A 285 9.83 11.79 7.47
CA LYS A 285 8.44 12.22 7.24
C LYS A 285 8.22 12.66 5.79
N GLU A 286 9.13 13.46 5.21
CA GLU A 286 9.08 13.84 3.78
C GLU A 286 9.04 12.58 2.88
N LEU A 287 9.90 11.59 3.17
CA LEU A 287 9.92 10.31 2.45
C LEU A 287 8.57 9.58 2.54
N LEU A 288 8.02 9.45 3.74
CA LEU A 288 6.73 8.77 3.96
C LEU A 288 5.56 9.48 3.26
N ASP A 289 5.58 10.81 3.18
CA ASP A 289 4.57 11.58 2.47
C ASP A 289 4.59 11.26 0.97
N ILE A 290 5.77 11.27 0.35
CA ILE A 290 5.93 10.90 -1.06
C ILE A 290 5.50 9.44 -1.29
N ILE A 291 5.95 8.53 -0.45
CA ILE A 291 5.62 7.10 -0.54
C ILE A 291 4.12 6.85 -0.39
N SER A 292 3.43 7.61 0.44
CA SER A 292 1.98 7.48 0.57
C SER A 292 1.24 7.75 -0.73
N GLU A 293 1.68 8.76 -1.50
CA GLU A 293 1.14 9.03 -2.84
C GLU A 293 1.48 7.89 -3.82
N LEU A 294 2.73 7.39 -3.78
CA LEU A 294 3.16 6.27 -4.62
C LEU A 294 2.37 4.99 -4.31
N LYS A 295 2.11 4.72 -3.04
CA LYS A 295 1.33 3.55 -2.59
C LYS A 295 -0.13 3.66 -3.02
N ALA A 296 -0.74 4.84 -2.92
CA ALA A 296 -2.11 5.08 -3.38
C ALA A 296 -2.27 4.79 -4.89
N ASN A 297 -1.22 5.00 -5.67
CA ASN A 297 -1.18 4.74 -7.11
C ASN A 297 -0.60 3.34 -7.46
N GLY A 298 -0.33 2.47 -6.50
CA GLY A 298 0.22 1.13 -6.73
C GLY A 298 1.67 1.11 -7.23
N VAL A 299 2.42 2.20 -7.06
CA VAL A 299 3.77 2.33 -7.62
C VAL A 299 4.84 1.77 -6.68
N ALA A 300 4.88 2.22 -5.43
CA ALA A 300 5.86 1.78 -4.44
C ALA A 300 5.34 1.94 -3.00
N ASN A 301 5.91 1.17 -2.07
CA ASN A 301 5.79 1.35 -0.63
C ASN A 301 7.18 1.48 -0.02
N ILE A 302 7.28 1.71 1.30
CA ILE A 302 8.57 1.93 1.96
C ILE A 302 9.49 0.71 1.85
N ASP A 303 8.98 -0.51 2.05
CA ASP A 303 9.77 -1.74 1.91
C ASP A 303 10.31 -1.90 0.49
N SER A 304 9.50 -1.54 -0.53
CA SER A 304 9.95 -1.61 -1.93
C SER A 304 11.04 -0.59 -2.26
N ILE A 305 11.01 0.61 -1.68
CA ILE A 305 12.10 1.60 -1.84
C ILE A 305 13.38 1.14 -1.15
N LEU A 306 13.27 0.60 0.07
CA LEU A 306 14.40 -0.01 0.78
C LEU A 306 14.97 -1.21 0.01
N MET A 307 14.13 -2.06 -0.56
CA MET A 307 14.53 -3.19 -1.40
C MET A 307 15.29 -2.71 -2.65
N GLN A 308 14.81 -1.68 -3.32
CA GLN A 308 15.44 -1.10 -4.49
C GLN A 308 16.81 -0.50 -4.13
N LYS A 309 16.91 0.19 -2.99
CA LYS A 309 18.18 0.73 -2.50
C LYS A 309 19.16 -0.40 -2.16
N MET A 310 18.70 -1.48 -1.55
CA MET A 310 19.50 -2.68 -1.31
C MET A 310 20.07 -3.25 -2.62
N TYR A 311 19.26 -3.37 -3.67
CA TYR A 311 19.74 -3.85 -4.97
C TYR A 311 20.80 -2.94 -5.59
N TYR A 312 20.62 -1.64 -5.48
CA TYR A 312 21.61 -0.65 -5.92
C TYR A 312 22.94 -0.80 -5.17
N GLU A 313 22.91 -0.89 -3.84
CA GLU A 313 24.14 -1.04 -3.03
C GLU A 313 24.86 -2.36 -3.31
N ARG A 314 24.13 -3.45 -3.45
CA ARG A 314 24.69 -4.76 -3.82
C ARG A 314 25.38 -4.72 -5.18
N ALA A 315 24.76 -4.07 -6.16
CA ALA A 315 25.34 -3.88 -7.48
C ALA A 315 26.60 -3.00 -7.42
N LYS A 316 26.58 -1.92 -6.63
CA LYS A 316 27.74 -1.03 -6.39
C LYS A 316 28.91 -1.77 -5.75
N ASN A 317 28.62 -2.64 -4.79
CA ASN A 317 29.64 -3.46 -4.11
C ASN A 317 30.08 -4.67 -4.92
N LYS A 318 29.51 -4.90 -6.12
CA LYS A 318 29.81 -6.04 -7.00
C LYS A 318 29.78 -7.36 -6.24
N GLU A 319 28.70 -7.62 -5.50
CA GLU A 319 28.58 -8.82 -4.69
C GLU A 319 28.77 -10.09 -5.51
N ILE A 320 29.90 -10.75 -5.33
CA ILE A 320 30.34 -11.96 -6.03
C ILE A 320 30.39 -13.10 -5.02
N LEU A 321 29.97 -14.29 -5.43
CA LEU A 321 30.15 -15.51 -4.64
C LEU A 321 31.64 -15.83 -4.56
N SER A 322 32.18 -15.92 -3.35
CA SER A 322 33.61 -16.05 -3.07
C SER A 322 34.27 -17.30 -3.67
N GLU A 323 33.51 -18.39 -3.85
CA GLU A 323 34.03 -19.68 -4.32
C GLU A 323 34.10 -19.83 -5.85
N SER A 324 33.27 -19.09 -6.60
CA SER A 324 33.10 -19.28 -8.04
C SER A 324 33.39 -18.03 -8.87
N GLY A 325 33.56 -16.87 -8.24
CA GLY A 325 33.61 -15.58 -8.93
C GLY A 325 32.27 -15.18 -9.61
N ALA A 326 31.21 -15.97 -9.42
CA ALA A 326 29.91 -15.71 -9.99
C ALA A 326 29.14 -14.63 -9.19
N ILE A 327 28.27 -13.90 -9.89
CA ILE A 327 27.42 -12.90 -9.27
C ILE A 327 26.46 -13.57 -8.28
N ASN A 328 26.40 -13.06 -7.04
CA ASN A 328 25.46 -13.53 -6.05
C ASN A 328 24.05 -12.98 -6.33
N VAL A 329 23.20 -13.77 -6.94
CA VAL A 329 21.79 -13.40 -7.24
C VAL A 329 20.82 -13.73 -6.12
N THR A 330 21.28 -14.36 -5.04
CA THR A 330 20.43 -14.66 -3.89
C THR A 330 20.05 -13.38 -3.18
N THR A 331 18.76 -13.06 -3.13
CA THR A 331 18.26 -11.87 -2.45
C THR A 331 18.18 -12.15 -0.95
N PRO A 332 18.95 -11.45 -0.11
CA PRO A 332 18.79 -11.56 1.35
C PRO A 332 17.46 -10.96 1.78
N GLY A 333 16.95 -11.36 2.94
CA GLY A 333 15.83 -10.67 3.57
C GLY A 333 16.20 -9.21 3.85
N LEU A 334 15.24 -8.31 3.65
CA LEU A 334 15.46 -6.86 3.75
C LEU A 334 16.06 -6.46 5.10
N ARG A 335 15.44 -6.90 6.18
CA ARG A 335 15.94 -6.67 7.55
C ARG A 335 17.38 -7.15 7.71
N ARG A 336 17.66 -8.41 7.33
CA ARG A 336 18.98 -9.02 7.48
C ARG A 336 20.06 -8.23 6.72
N TYR A 337 19.72 -7.76 5.53
CA TYR A 337 20.66 -6.95 4.74
C TYR A 337 21.11 -5.70 5.49
N TYR A 338 20.15 -4.88 5.94
CA TYR A 338 20.46 -3.62 6.62
C TYR A 338 21.03 -3.80 8.02
N THR A 339 20.72 -4.88 8.73
CA THR A 339 21.12 -5.03 10.14
C THR A 339 22.33 -5.92 10.37
N GLU A 340 22.69 -6.75 9.39
CA GLU A 340 23.78 -7.74 9.53
C GLU A 340 24.79 -7.67 8.39
N ILE A 341 24.31 -7.67 7.11
CA ILE A 341 25.19 -7.82 5.94
C ILE A 341 25.87 -6.49 5.56
N ASN A 342 25.10 -5.43 5.43
CA ASN A 342 25.58 -4.08 5.06
C ASN A 342 25.12 -3.05 6.10
N LYS A 343 25.46 -3.30 7.36
CA LYS A 343 25.07 -2.44 8.48
C LYS A 343 25.65 -1.02 8.41
N ASP A 344 26.80 -0.87 7.74
CA ASP A 344 27.52 0.41 7.62
C ASP A 344 26.68 1.47 6.87
N ILE A 345 25.74 1.03 6.04
CA ILE A 345 24.79 1.95 5.36
C ILE A 345 23.95 2.74 6.37
N LEU A 346 23.70 2.19 7.56
CA LEU A 346 22.93 2.83 8.61
C LEU A 346 23.72 3.94 9.35
N GLU A 347 25.06 3.97 9.18
CA GLU A 347 25.92 5.00 9.80
C GLU A 347 25.74 6.38 9.13
N HIS A 348 25.05 6.43 7.98
CA HIS A 348 24.79 7.67 7.24
C HIS A 348 23.28 7.90 7.04
N PRO A 349 22.49 8.06 8.14
CA PRO A 349 21.03 8.08 8.06
C PRO A 349 20.48 9.22 7.21
N ILE A 350 21.09 10.40 7.27
CA ILE A 350 20.65 11.57 6.49
C ILE A 350 20.88 11.35 4.99
N ALA A 351 22.08 10.89 4.62
CA ALA A 351 22.41 10.63 3.21
C ALA A 351 21.52 9.53 2.60
N LEU A 352 21.28 8.46 3.37
CA LEU A 352 20.37 7.38 2.94
C LEU A 352 18.93 7.89 2.74
N CYS A 353 18.42 8.74 3.64
CA CYS A 353 17.12 9.38 3.46
C CYS A 353 17.08 10.23 2.19
N ASP A 354 18.09 11.06 1.94
CA ASP A 354 18.14 11.91 0.73
C ASP A 354 18.13 11.09 -0.55
N GLU A 355 18.85 9.99 -0.58
CA GLU A 355 18.87 9.08 -1.74
C GLU A 355 17.52 8.39 -1.94
N MET A 356 16.86 7.94 -0.86
CA MET A 356 15.53 7.36 -0.93
C MET A 356 14.47 8.38 -1.34
N ILE A 357 14.55 9.61 -0.84
CA ILE A 357 13.66 10.72 -1.25
C ILE A 357 13.82 11.01 -2.73
N ASN A 358 15.08 11.11 -3.22
CA ASN A 358 15.35 11.31 -4.64
C ASN A 358 14.76 10.18 -5.49
N LEU A 359 14.98 8.93 -5.11
CA LEU A 359 14.42 7.77 -5.81
C LEU A 359 12.89 7.77 -5.81
N ALA A 360 12.27 8.09 -4.69
CA ALA A 360 10.81 8.20 -4.59
C ALA A 360 10.24 9.33 -5.45
N LYS A 361 10.90 10.49 -5.50
CA LYS A 361 10.55 11.60 -6.41
C LYS A 361 10.68 11.20 -7.88
N ILE A 362 11.74 10.48 -8.24
CA ILE A 362 11.90 9.94 -9.60
C ILE A 362 10.73 9.00 -9.93
N TRP A 363 10.38 8.06 -9.05
CA TRP A 363 9.23 7.18 -9.27
C TRP A 363 7.91 7.94 -9.43
N LYS A 364 7.69 8.98 -8.64
CA LYS A 364 6.51 9.84 -8.78
C LYS A 364 6.42 10.46 -10.18
N ARG A 365 7.53 10.89 -10.75
CA ARG A 365 7.62 11.46 -12.10
C ARG A 365 7.48 10.41 -13.18
N VAL A 366 8.30 9.35 -13.14
CA VAL A 366 8.40 8.39 -14.24
C VAL A 366 7.22 7.42 -14.32
N SER A 367 6.51 7.17 -13.23
CA SER A 367 5.31 6.33 -13.22
C SER A 367 4.17 6.89 -14.08
N THR A 368 4.24 8.17 -14.44
CA THR A 368 3.28 8.80 -15.37
C THR A 368 3.63 8.55 -16.84
N TYR A 369 4.84 8.09 -17.15
CA TYR A 369 5.26 7.84 -18.53
C TYR A 369 4.63 6.56 -19.06
N SER A 370 3.99 6.66 -20.21
CA SER A 370 3.26 5.54 -20.82
C SER A 370 4.11 4.29 -21.03
N ILE A 371 5.37 4.44 -21.41
CA ILE A 371 6.28 3.32 -21.61
C ILE A 371 6.58 2.56 -20.30
N VAL A 372 6.65 3.26 -19.16
CA VAL A 372 6.81 2.66 -17.83
C VAL A 372 5.53 1.92 -17.42
N GLN A 373 4.38 2.52 -17.68
CA GLN A 373 3.08 1.90 -17.42
C GLN A 373 2.86 0.64 -18.25
N ILE A 374 3.29 0.62 -19.51
CA ILE A 374 3.27 -0.56 -20.37
C ILE A 374 4.17 -1.66 -19.79
N MET A 375 5.39 -1.31 -19.36
CA MET A 375 6.31 -2.27 -18.76
C MET A 375 5.70 -3.01 -17.56
N TYR A 376 4.90 -2.33 -16.73
CA TYR A 376 4.21 -2.95 -15.60
C TYR A 376 3.14 -3.95 -16.02
N LYS A 377 2.61 -3.87 -17.27
CA LYS A 377 1.68 -4.88 -17.80
C LYS A 377 2.35 -6.23 -18.08
N PHE A 378 3.68 -6.25 -18.15
CA PHE A 378 4.47 -7.47 -18.33
C PHE A 378 5.03 -8.00 -17.01
N ASN A 379 5.78 -7.18 -16.26
CA ASN A 379 6.44 -7.65 -15.05
C ASN A 379 6.79 -6.50 -14.10
N GLU A 380 6.29 -6.54 -12.86
CA GLU A 380 6.55 -5.54 -11.84
C GLU A 380 7.96 -5.62 -11.22
N ASN A 381 8.67 -6.75 -11.33
CA ASN A 381 10.03 -6.91 -10.81
C ASN A 381 11.06 -6.03 -11.55
N SER A 382 10.70 -5.45 -12.67
CA SER A 382 11.48 -4.43 -13.38
C SER A 382 11.87 -3.24 -12.51
N LYS A 383 11.08 -2.94 -11.46
CA LYS A 383 11.35 -1.82 -10.56
C LYS A 383 12.70 -1.94 -9.86
N LEU A 384 13.13 -3.15 -9.51
CA LEU A 384 14.42 -3.39 -8.86
C LEU A 384 15.61 -3.07 -9.80
N PHE A 385 15.49 -3.45 -11.07
CA PHE A 385 16.49 -3.14 -12.07
C PHE A 385 16.54 -1.63 -12.38
N LEU A 386 15.40 -1.01 -12.62
CA LEU A 386 15.31 0.41 -12.94
C LEU A 386 15.82 1.32 -11.82
N ALA A 387 15.68 0.90 -10.55
CA ALA A 387 16.18 1.67 -9.43
C ALA A 387 17.68 1.94 -9.52
N SER A 388 18.48 0.95 -9.94
CA SER A 388 19.93 1.12 -10.15
C SER A 388 20.24 2.15 -11.24
N TYR A 389 19.42 2.19 -12.27
CA TYR A 389 19.54 3.21 -13.32
C TYR A 389 19.11 4.59 -12.81
N PHE A 390 18.01 4.68 -12.08
CA PHE A 390 17.49 5.95 -11.55
C PHE A 390 18.40 6.58 -10.52
N CYS A 391 19.11 5.78 -9.71
CA CYS A 391 20.07 6.29 -8.74
C CYS A 391 21.27 7.03 -9.38
N ARG A 392 21.46 6.94 -10.72
CA ARG A 392 22.45 7.74 -11.45
C ARG A 392 22.07 9.21 -11.58
N TYR A 393 20.80 9.57 -11.38
CA TYR A 393 20.24 10.87 -11.71
C TYR A 393 19.68 11.56 -10.46
N LYS A 394 19.71 12.89 -10.51
CA LYS A 394 18.85 13.71 -9.68
C LYS A 394 17.47 13.80 -10.34
N GLU A 395 16.41 13.92 -9.52
CA GLU A 395 15.03 13.96 -10.02
C GLU A 395 14.82 15.01 -11.12
N GLU A 396 15.41 16.21 -10.95
CA GLU A 396 15.31 17.30 -11.92
C GLU A 396 15.94 16.99 -13.30
N ASN A 397 16.90 16.06 -13.34
CA ASN A 397 17.65 15.72 -14.56
C ASN A 397 17.05 14.53 -15.31
N ILE A 398 16.07 13.81 -14.74
CA ILE A 398 15.48 12.67 -15.40
C ILE A 398 14.43 13.11 -16.43
N THR A 399 14.60 12.65 -17.67
CA THR A 399 13.70 12.96 -18.79
C THR A 399 13.08 11.69 -19.36
N GLU A 400 11.98 11.83 -20.11
CA GLU A 400 11.34 10.69 -20.75
C GLU A 400 12.28 9.96 -21.71
N ASN A 401 13.14 10.66 -22.44
CA ASN A 401 14.13 10.04 -23.34
C ASN A 401 15.16 9.20 -22.59
N ILE A 402 15.65 9.67 -21.44
CA ILE A 402 16.56 8.91 -20.57
C ILE A 402 15.87 7.62 -20.12
N VAL A 403 14.64 7.71 -19.63
CA VAL A 403 13.89 6.56 -19.14
C VAL A 403 13.56 5.59 -20.27
N LYS A 404 13.15 6.09 -21.43
CA LYS A 404 12.77 5.32 -22.60
C LYS A 404 13.85 4.34 -23.03
N THR A 405 15.11 4.76 -23.10
CA THR A 405 16.24 3.93 -23.57
C THR A 405 16.34 2.63 -22.78
N ILE A 406 16.30 2.70 -21.45
CA ILE A 406 16.45 1.51 -20.61
C ILE A 406 15.16 0.71 -20.49
N VAL A 407 14.00 1.37 -20.49
CA VAL A 407 12.71 0.68 -20.43
C VAL A 407 12.45 -0.09 -21.72
N GLU A 408 12.86 0.41 -22.88
CA GLU A 408 12.76 -0.34 -24.14
C GLU A 408 13.59 -1.63 -24.11
N CYS A 409 14.80 -1.61 -23.52
CA CYS A 409 15.59 -2.83 -23.33
C CYS A 409 14.83 -3.87 -22.49
N MET A 410 14.24 -3.43 -21.39
CA MET A 410 13.43 -4.30 -20.52
C MET A 410 12.19 -4.83 -21.25
N LEU A 411 11.48 -3.97 -21.98
CA LEU A 411 10.28 -4.35 -22.72
C LEU A 411 10.57 -5.38 -23.80
N ARG A 412 11.70 -5.29 -24.51
CA ARG A 412 12.13 -6.30 -25.50
C ARG A 412 12.27 -7.67 -24.85
N LEU A 413 12.98 -7.74 -23.73
CA LEU A 413 13.17 -9.00 -22.99
C LEU A 413 11.85 -9.52 -22.43
N PHE A 414 11.01 -8.65 -21.83
CA PHE A 414 9.72 -9.06 -21.28
C PHE A 414 8.72 -9.49 -22.34
N ALA A 415 8.75 -8.87 -23.53
CA ALA A 415 7.91 -9.32 -24.65
C ALA A 415 8.26 -10.76 -25.07
N ILE A 416 9.56 -11.11 -25.08
CA ILE A 416 9.98 -12.49 -25.34
C ILE A 416 9.53 -13.42 -24.21
N MET A 417 9.74 -13.04 -22.94
CA MET A 417 9.32 -13.86 -21.80
C MET A 417 7.80 -14.07 -21.74
N GLU A 418 7.03 -13.12 -22.27
CA GLU A 418 5.58 -13.27 -22.44
C GLU A 418 5.23 -14.28 -23.52
N LEU A 419 6.02 -14.39 -24.54
CA LEU A 419 5.79 -15.28 -25.70
C LEU A 419 6.25 -16.72 -25.44
N VAL A 420 7.44 -16.87 -24.90
CA VAL A 420 8.13 -18.17 -24.81
C VAL A 420 8.17 -18.64 -23.37
N ASP A 421 7.47 -19.75 -23.08
CA ASP A 421 7.40 -20.36 -21.73
C ASP A 421 8.55 -21.32 -21.44
N THR A 422 9.63 -21.34 -22.22
CA THR A 422 10.60 -22.42 -22.14
C THR A 422 12.04 -22.01 -21.88
N GLY A 423 12.62 -22.60 -20.83
CA GLY A 423 14.07 -22.72 -20.66
C GLY A 423 14.79 -21.50 -20.11
N TYR A 424 14.14 -20.35 -19.99
CA TYR A 424 14.75 -19.19 -19.36
C TYR A 424 14.40 -19.16 -17.87
N SER A 425 15.22 -19.88 -17.08
CA SER A 425 14.98 -19.98 -15.64
C SER A 425 14.98 -18.60 -14.96
N SER A 426 14.25 -18.49 -13.87
CA SER A 426 14.25 -17.26 -13.06
C SER A 426 15.66 -16.90 -12.53
N SER A 427 16.54 -17.88 -12.34
CA SER A 427 17.93 -17.64 -11.96
C SER A 427 18.75 -17.05 -13.10
N SER A 428 18.61 -17.57 -14.33
CA SER A 428 19.28 -17.02 -15.52
C SER A 428 18.88 -15.57 -15.79
N PHE A 429 17.59 -15.28 -15.66
CA PHE A 429 17.05 -13.93 -15.78
C PHE A 429 17.62 -12.99 -14.72
N LYS A 430 17.59 -13.40 -13.44
CA LYS A 430 18.16 -12.61 -12.33
C LYS A 430 19.65 -12.39 -12.50
N THR A 431 20.40 -13.40 -12.93
CA THR A 431 21.86 -13.31 -13.16
C THR A 431 22.16 -12.28 -14.25
N PHE A 432 21.46 -12.35 -15.38
CA PHE A 432 21.63 -11.37 -16.45
C PHE A 432 21.32 -9.96 -15.98
N LEU A 433 20.12 -9.73 -15.40
CA LEU A 433 19.72 -8.40 -14.94
C LEU A 433 20.65 -7.83 -13.86
N PHE A 434 21.11 -8.67 -12.93
CA PHE A 434 22.01 -8.19 -11.88
C PHE A 434 23.39 -7.85 -12.46
N GLY A 435 23.87 -8.60 -13.46
CA GLY A 435 25.09 -8.26 -14.20
C GLY A 435 24.98 -6.88 -14.88
N GLU A 436 23.84 -6.59 -15.49
CA GLU A 436 23.59 -5.29 -16.10
C GLU A 436 23.41 -4.18 -15.04
N ASN A 437 22.82 -4.50 -13.86
CA ASN A 437 22.79 -3.56 -12.73
C ASN A 437 24.19 -3.15 -12.28
N VAL A 438 25.12 -4.09 -12.18
CA VAL A 438 26.54 -3.79 -11.83
C VAL A 438 27.17 -2.80 -12.82
N LYS A 439 26.81 -2.88 -14.10
CA LYS A 439 27.25 -1.91 -15.10
C LYS A 439 26.54 -0.56 -14.95
N LEU A 440 25.24 -0.58 -14.69
CA LEU A 440 24.43 0.64 -14.55
C LEU A 440 24.81 1.49 -13.35
N VAL A 441 25.24 0.90 -12.23
CA VAL A 441 25.67 1.67 -11.05
C VAL A 441 27.01 2.39 -11.28
N ASP A 442 27.83 1.92 -12.21
CA ASP A 442 29.06 2.60 -12.62
C ASP A 442 28.71 3.76 -13.57
N THR A 443 28.77 4.99 -13.07
CA THR A 443 28.42 6.19 -13.86
C THR A 443 29.40 6.45 -15.02
N ALA A 444 30.59 5.86 -15.01
CA ALA A 444 31.54 5.93 -16.12
C ALA A 444 31.15 5.02 -17.30
N MET A 445 30.33 4.00 -17.05
CA MET A 445 29.86 3.09 -18.10
C MET A 445 28.74 3.73 -18.92
N SER A 446 28.84 3.57 -20.24
CA SER A 446 27.79 4.03 -21.16
C SER A 446 26.53 3.15 -21.04
N VAL A 447 25.37 3.77 -21.05
CA VAL A 447 24.08 3.06 -21.11
C VAL A 447 23.93 2.30 -22.44
N ASP A 448 24.59 2.76 -23.50
CA ASP A 448 24.59 2.07 -24.80
C ASP A 448 25.24 0.68 -24.72
N SER A 449 26.27 0.49 -23.87
CA SER A 449 26.83 -0.83 -23.66
C SER A 449 25.82 -1.82 -23.06
N VAL A 450 25.02 -1.38 -22.12
CA VAL A 450 23.94 -2.18 -21.53
C VAL A 450 22.87 -2.51 -22.59
N LYS A 451 22.52 -1.54 -23.44
CA LYS A 451 21.60 -1.78 -24.58
C LYS A 451 22.14 -2.84 -25.54
N GLU A 452 23.43 -2.79 -25.87
CA GLU A 452 24.08 -3.78 -26.72
C GLU A 452 24.07 -5.17 -26.09
N ASP A 453 24.29 -5.26 -24.78
CA ASP A 453 24.27 -6.53 -24.06
C ASP A 453 22.85 -7.14 -24.04
N PHE A 454 21.79 -6.34 -23.84
CA PHE A 454 20.43 -6.81 -24.01
C PHE A 454 20.16 -7.32 -25.42
N ASN A 455 20.57 -6.58 -26.45
CA ASN A 455 20.39 -6.97 -27.85
C ASN A 455 21.15 -8.25 -28.21
N ARG A 456 22.36 -8.42 -27.69
CA ARG A 456 23.16 -9.63 -27.85
C ARG A 456 22.51 -10.81 -27.15
N HIS A 457 22.13 -10.64 -25.88
CA HIS A 457 21.49 -11.66 -25.08
C HIS A 457 20.20 -12.19 -25.73
N ILE A 458 19.40 -11.30 -26.31
CA ILE A 458 18.18 -11.67 -27.05
C ILE A 458 18.52 -12.49 -28.28
N ARG A 459 19.47 -12.03 -29.11
CA ARG A 459 19.85 -12.70 -30.35
C ARG A 459 20.52 -14.05 -30.14
N ASP A 460 21.30 -14.20 -29.06
CA ASP A 460 21.99 -15.43 -28.75
C ASP A 460 21.07 -16.53 -28.25
N LYS A 461 19.94 -16.16 -27.64
CA LYS A 461 19.03 -17.12 -27.00
C LYS A 461 17.81 -17.49 -27.83
N TRP A 462 17.31 -16.59 -28.66
CA TRP A 462 16.05 -16.81 -29.38
C TRP A 462 16.17 -16.48 -30.86
N SER A 463 15.72 -17.42 -31.72
CA SER A 463 15.64 -17.14 -33.15
C SER A 463 14.42 -16.28 -33.48
N ARG A 464 14.57 -15.48 -34.53
CA ARG A 464 13.51 -14.59 -35.01
C ARG A 464 12.27 -15.38 -35.46
N GLU A 465 12.47 -16.51 -36.12
CA GLU A 465 11.42 -17.38 -36.66
C GLU A 465 10.57 -17.98 -35.53
N VAL A 466 11.19 -18.37 -34.42
CA VAL A 466 10.45 -18.89 -33.25
C VAL A 466 9.58 -17.78 -32.65
N ILE A 467 10.14 -16.60 -32.43
CA ILE A 467 9.40 -15.47 -31.88
C ILE A 467 8.28 -15.02 -32.81
N GLU A 468 8.49 -15.05 -34.12
CA GLU A 468 7.47 -14.75 -35.13
C GLU A 468 6.27 -15.71 -35.03
N ALA A 469 6.53 -17.00 -34.95
CA ALA A 469 5.48 -18.01 -34.81
C ALA A 469 4.66 -17.81 -33.52
N GLU A 470 5.33 -17.53 -32.40
CA GLU A 470 4.67 -17.28 -31.11
C GLU A 470 3.81 -15.99 -31.11
N ILE A 471 4.26 -14.92 -31.80
CA ILE A 471 3.45 -13.69 -31.94
C ILE A 471 2.21 -13.95 -32.81
N LEU A 472 2.37 -14.70 -33.90
CA LEU A 472 1.25 -15.03 -34.78
C LEU A 472 0.20 -15.92 -34.10
N ASP A 473 0.64 -16.72 -33.13
CA ASP A 473 -0.25 -17.55 -32.31
C ASP A 473 -0.73 -16.88 -31.01
N TYR A 474 -0.22 -15.71 -30.69
CA TYR A 474 -0.49 -15.03 -29.41
C TYR A 474 -1.97 -14.66 -29.25
N ASP A 475 -2.56 -15.06 -28.11
CA ASP A 475 -3.96 -14.85 -27.75
C ASP A 475 -4.18 -14.08 -26.43
N ARG A 476 -3.08 -13.79 -25.68
CA ARG A 476 -3.11 -13.05 -24.40
C ARG A 476 -3.20 -11.53 -24.61
N ASN A 477 -2.93 -10.74 -23.58
CA ASN A 477 -3.29 -9.32 -23.56
C ASN A 477 -2.09 -8.36 -23.47
N SER A 478 -0.95 -8.78 -22.90
CA SER A 478 0.17 -7.86 -22.64
C SER A 478 0.72 -7.21 -23.92
N LEU A 479 0.83 -7.96 -25.02
CA LEU A 479 1.32 -7.43 -26.29
C LEU A 479 0.37 -6.42 -26.95
N VAL A 480 -0.91 -6.35 -26.55
CA VAL A 480 -1.83 -5.34 -27.09
C VAL A 480 -1.37 -3.92 -26.70
N PHE A 481 -0.94 -3.74 -25.46
CA PHE A 481 -0.39 -2.46 -24.99
C PHE A 481 0.90 -2.07 -25.74
N LEU A 482 1.79 -3.04 -25.95
CA LEU A 482 3.02 -2.82 -26.70
C LEU A 482 2.71 -2.51 -28.17
N ASN A 483 1.78 -3.23 -28.81
CA ASN A 483 1.39 -3.00 -30.20
C ASN A 483 0.82 -1.59 -30.39
N GLU A 484 -0.01 -1.11 -29.49
CA GLU A 484 -0.57 0.26 -29.53
C GLU A 484 0.53 1.32 -29.48
N TYR A 485 1.45 1.17 -28.54
CA TYR A 485 2.62 2.06 -28.39
C TYR A 485 3.49 2.06 -29.66
N LEU A 486 3.79 0.87 -30.21
CA LEU A 486 4.64 0.75 -31.40
C LEU A 486 3.93 1.28 -32.65
N PHE A 487 2.61 1.13 -32.74
CA PHE A 487 1.82 1.72 -33.80
C PHE A 487 1.87 3.25 -33.77
N ALA A 488 1.67 3.83 -32.58
CA ALA A 488 1.78 5.28 -32.40
C ALA A 488 3.16 5.79 -32.84
N ARG A 489 4.25 5.10 -32.41
CA ARG A 489 5.62 5.41 -32.80
C ARG A 489 5.83 5.32 -34.32
N GLU A 490 5.34 4.27 -34.98
CA GLU A 490 5.41 4.11 -36.44
C GLU A 490 4.73 5.27 -37.18
N LYS A 491 3.63 5.77 -36.64
CA LYS A 491 2.85 6.88 -37.23
C LYS A 491 3.32 8.27 -36.80
N GLY A 492 4.28 8.39 -35.89
CA GLY A 492 4.72 9.67 -35.33
C GLY A 492 3.65 10.35 -34.48
N ILE A 493 2.75 9.59 -33.87
CA ILE A 493 1.64 10.08 -33.05
C ILE A 493 2.03 10.00 -31.59
N SER A 494 1.67 11.00 -30.79
CA SER A 494 1.83 10.96 -29.34
C SER A 494 0.96 9.85 -28.73
N PHE A 495 1.50 9.10 -27.80
CA PHE A 495 0.79 8.03 -27.11
C PHE A 495 0.75 8.29 -25.60
N GLN A 496 -0.45 8.22 -25.02
CA GLN A 496 -0.66 8.24 -23.59
C GLN A 496 -1.54 7.06 -23.17
N LEU A 497 -1.04 6.27 -22.22
CA LEU A 497 -1.84 5.20 -21.62
C LEU A 497 -2.78 5.80 -20.58
N GLY A 498 -4.08 5.69 -20.80
CA GLY A 498 -5.10 6.16 -19.86
C GLY A 498 -5.14 5.31 -18.59
N SER A 499 -5.46 5.93 -17.46
CA SER A 499 -5.59 5.23 -16.17
C SER A 499 -6.70 4.16 -16.18
N LYS A 500 -7.71 4.33 -17.03
CA LYS A 500 -8.84 3.39 -17.22
C LYS A 500 -8.97 3.08 -18.70
N CYS A 501 -8.34 2.01 -19.11
CA CYS A 501 -8.45 1.46 -20.46
C CYS A 501 -8.76 -0.03 -20.42
N ASP A 502 -9.51 -0.49 -21.40
CA ASP A 502 -9.87 -1.87 -21.62
C ASP A 502 -9.27 -2.37 -22.93
N ILE A 503 -9.21 -3.68 -23.08
CA ILE A 503 -8.93 -4.33 -24.35
C ILE A 503 -10.25 -4.63 -25.02
N GLU A 504 -10.45 -4.01 -26.16
CA GLU A 504 -11.62 -4.17 -27.00
C GLU A 504 -11.37 -5.18 -28.10
N HIS A 505 -12.36 -6.06 -28.37
CA HIS A 505 -12.36 -6.96 -29.53
C HIS A 505 -13.08 -6.28 -30.68
N ILE A 506 -12.36 -6.01 -31.78
CA ILE A 506 -12.92 -5.36 -32.97
C ILE A 506 -14.08 -6.21 -33.50
N MET A 507 -13.87 -7.51 -33.73
CA MET A 507 -14.93 -8.50 -33.89
C MET A 507 -15.28 -9.04 -32.51
N PRO A 508 -16.52 -8.88 -32.01
CA PRO A 508 -16.91 -9.29 -30.68
C PRO A 508 -16.67 -10.79 -30.42
N CYS A 509 -16.27 -11.10 -29.17
CA CYS A 509 -16.12 -12.50 -28.71
C CYS A 509 -17.38 -13.06 -28.03
N SER A 510 -18.37 -12.20 -27.74
CA SER A 510 -19.65 -12.55 -27.10
C SER A 510 -20.75 -11.58 -27.50
N GLY A 511 -21.97 -11.81 -27.05
CA GLY A 511 -23.13 -10.94 -27.28
C GLY A 511 -24.26 -11.58 -28.08
N ASN A 512 -25.42 -10.91 -28.08
CA ASN A 512 -26.65 -11.46 -28.69
C ASN A 512 -26.57 -11.66 -30.22
N ASN A 513 -25.79 -10.81 -30.89
CA ASN A 513 -25.65 -10.85 -32.36
C ASN A 513 -24.42 -11.66 -32.84
N LEU A 514 -23.75 -12.39 -31.93
CA LEU A 514 -22.48 -13.05 -32.25
C LEU A 514 -22.56 -14.01 -33.41
N GLN A 515 -23.62 -14.82 -33.51
CA GLN A 515 -23.78 -15.79 -34.61
C GLN A 515 -23.90 -15.10 -35.97
N GLU A 516 -24.64 -14.00 -36.05
CA GLU A 516 -24.79 -13.22 -37.27
C GLU A 516 -23.47 -12.54 -37.66
N ILE A 517 -22.77 -11.94 -36.68
CA ILE A 517 -21.46 -11.31 -36.89
C ILE A 517 -20.45 -12.34 -37.42
N ARG A 518 -20.42 -13.54 -36.86
CA ARG A 518 -19.54 -14.63 -37.30
C ARG A 518 -19.86 -15.04 -38.76
N LYS A 519 -21.15 -15.22 -39.07
CA LYS A 519 -21.60 -15.57 -40.42
C LYS A 519 -21.18 -14.49 -41.42
N ASP A 520 -21.37 -13.23 -41.09
CA ASP A 520 -21.01 -12.10 -41.97
C ASP A 520 -19.49 -11.94 -42.11
N ALA A 521 -18.73 -12.29 -41.06
CA ALA A 521 -17.27 -12.33 -41.09
C ALA A 521 -16.70 -13.53 -41.84
N GLY A 522 -17.56 -14.52 -42.25
CA GLY A 522 -17.17 -15.73 -42.96
C GLY A 522 -16.54 -16.79 -42.05
N ILE A 523 -16.86 -16.80 -40.73
CA ILE A 523 -16.34 -17.76 -39.74
C ILE A 523 -17.51 -18.59 -39.22
N LEU A 524 -17.79 -19.71 -39.87
CA LEU A 524 -18.92 -20.58 -39.52
C LEU A 524 -18.55 -21.59 -38.43
N ASP A 525 -17.33 -22.09 -38.46
CA ASP A 525 -16.85 -23.07 -37.51
C ASP A 525 -16.55 -22.41 -36.16
N GLU A 526 -16.95 -23.06 -35.05
CA GLU A 526 -16.81 -22.50 -33.71
C GLU A 526 -15.39 -22.64 -33.20
N GLU A 527 -14.68 -23.70 -33.52
CA GLU A 527 -13.31 -23.89 -33.15
C GLU A 527 -12.38 -22.90 -33.85
N GLU A 528 -12.61 -22.71 -35.15
CA GLU A 528 -11.93 -21.66 -35.93
C GLU A 528 -12.18 -20.27 -35.33
N PHE A 529 -13.40 -19.98 -34.89
CA PHE A 529 -13.74 -18.71 -34.24
C PHE A 529 -12.95 -18.50 -32.95
N ARG A 530 -12.89 -19.51 -32.08
CA ARG A 530 -12.16 -19.43 -30.81
C ARG A 530 -10.67 -19.18 -31.04
N GLN A 531 -10.09 -19.77 -32.07
CA GLN A 531 -8.68 -19.57 -32.43
C GLN A 531 -8.39 -18.16 -32.97
N ILE A 532 -9.33 -17.56 -33.68
CA ILE A 532 -9.13 -16.29 -34.39
C ILE A 532 -9.52 -15.09 -33.53
N VAL A 533 -10.60 -15.17 -32.76
CA VAL A 533 -11.18 -14.02 -32.05
C VAL A 533 -10.24 -13.37 -31.08
N ASN A 534 -9.33 -14.14 -30.50
CA ASN A 534 -8.34 -13.68 -29.52
C ASN A 534 -6.99 -13.28 -30.11
N LYS A 535 -6.80 -13.40 -31.42
CA LYS A 535 -5.56 -12.98 -32.09
C LYS A 535 -5.30 -11.47 -31.93
N LEU A 536 -4.04 -11.12 -31.92
CA LEU A 536 -3.57 -9.73 -31.65
C LEU A 536 -4.20 -8.71 -32.61
N GLY A 537 -4.44 -9.08 -33.88
CA GLY A 537 -5.07 -8.20 -34.86
C GLY A 537 -6.56 -7.93 -34.64
N ASN A 538 -7.20 -8.64 -33.71
CA ASN A 538 -8.58 -8.39 -33.32
C ASN A 538 -8.70 -7.59 -32.01
N LYS A 539 -7.57 -7.24 -31.38
CA LYS A 539 -7.53 -6.57 -30.09
C LYS A 539 -6.92 -5.17 -30.20
N ILE A 540 -7.57 -4.19 -29.59
CA ILE A 540 -7.10 -2.80 -29.50
C ILE A 540 -7.31 -2.26 -28.09
N LEU A 541 -6.63 -1.16 -27.74
CA LEU A 541 -6.96 -0.41 -26.53
C LEU A 541 -8.13 0.54 -26.79
N LEU A 542 -8.98 0.68 -25.79
CA LEU A 542 -10.07 1.62 -25.78
C LEU A 542 -10.29 2.17 -24.36
N GLU A 543 -10.77 3.40 -24.25
CA GLU A 543 -11.20 3.94 -22.97
C GLU A 543 -12.37 3.12 -22.39
N GLU A 544 -12.32 2.81 -21.10
CA GLU A 544 -13.34 1.99 -20.41
C GLU A 544 -14.77 2.49 -20.69
N LYS A 545 -14.98 3.81 -20.67
CA LYS A 545 -16.29 4.42 -20.93
C LYS A 545 -16.76 4.20 -22.37
N ILE A 546 -15.86 4.33 -23.35
CA ILE A 546 -16.17 4.12 -24.76
C ILE A 546 -16.44 2.65 -25.00
N ASN A 547 -15.61 1.76 -24.44
CA ASN A 547 -15.76 0.32 -24.56
C ASN A 547 -17.13 -0.16 -24.03
N ARG A 548 -17.53 0.33 -22.86
CA ARG A 548 -18.85 0.01 -22.29
C ARG A 548 -20.02 0.57 -23.11
N ALA A 549 -19.86 1.75 -23.68
CA ALA A 549 -20.92 2.39 -24.46
C ALA A 549 -21.13 1.72 -25.82
N ILE A 550 -20.05 1.34 -26.51
CA ILE A 550 -20.11 0.70 -27.83
C ILE A 550 -20.46 -0.79 -27.73
N GLY A 551 -20.06 -1.47 -26.65
CA GLY A 551 -20.38 -2.87 -26.41
C GLY A 551 -20.01 -3.79 -27.57
N ASN A 552 -20.78 -4.88 -27.73
CA ASN A 552 -20.56 -5.91 -28.74
C ASN A 552 -21.24 -5.56 -30.09
N GLU A 553 -21.12 -4.32 -30.52
CA GLU A 553 -21.71 -3.82 -31.77
C GLU A 553 -20.96 -4.33 -33.01
N TRP A 554 -21.59 -4.19 -34.18
CA TRP A 554 -21.01 -4.48 -35.49
C TRP A 554 -19.83 -3.55 -35.77
N PHE A 555 -18.82 -4.04 -36.51
CA PHE A 555 -17.67 -3.24 -36.92
C PHE A 555 -18.04 -1.90 -37.54
N ARG A 556 -19.05 -1.91 -38.44
CA ARG A 556 -19.58 -0.70 -39.07
C ARG A 556 -20.05 0.33 -38.04
N THR A 557 -20.72 -0.10 -36.97
CA THR A 557 -21.17 0.78 -35.90
C THR A 557 -19.97 1.31 -35.12
N LYS A 558 -19.02 0.45 -34.76
CA LYS A 558 -17.84 0.80 -33.98
C LYS A 558 -16.97 1.88 -34.61
N VAL A 559 -16.82 1.87 -35.95
CA VAL A 559 -16.01 2.82 -36.73
C VAL A 559 -16.77 4.01 -37.27
N SER A 560 -18.09 4.07 -37.07
CA SER A 560 -18.94 5.15 -37.61
C SER A 560 -18.51 6.51 -37.09
N THR A 561 -18.43 7.52 -37.96
CA THR A 561 -18.19 8.91 -37.61
C THR A 561 -19.45 9.64 -37.10
N LYS A 562 -20.62 9.04 -37.27
CA LYS A 562 -21.93 9.56 -36.89
C LYS A 562 -22.65 8.55 -35.98
N LEU A 563 -22.45 8.70 -34.69
CA LEU A 563 -23.14 7.89 -33.69
C LEU A 563 -24.20 8.75 -33.01
N GLU A 564 -25.47 8.44 -33.20
CA GLU A 564 -26.57 9.09 -32.47
C GLU A 564 -26.61 8.56 -31.02
N ASN A 565 -26.36 9.46 -30.05
CA ASN A 565 -26.45 9.21 -28.61
C ASN A 565 -25.51 8.13 -28.03
N LYS A 566 -24.44 7.74 -28.74
CA LYS A 566 -23.42 6.79 -28.25
C LYS A 566 -22.02 7.31 -28.54
N THR A 567 -21.05 6.94 -27.70
CA THR A 567 -19.62 7.09 -27.99
C THR A 567 -19.11 5.88 -28.75
N GLY A 568 -18.11 6.07 -29.62
CA GLY A 568 -17.50 5.00 -30.42
C GLY A 568 -16.01 5.22 -30.64
N TYR A 569 -15.40 4.50 -31.56
CA TYR A 569 -13.97 4.64 -31.86
C TYR A 569 -13.58 6.05 -32.30
N VAL A 570 -14.52 6.83 -32.85
CA VAL A 570 -14.33 8.22 -33.24
C VAL A 570 -13.96 9.12 -32.06
N ASP A 571 -14.39 8.77 -30.86
CA ASP A 571 -14.14 9.51 -29.62
C ASP A 571 -12.88 9.04 -28.89
N SER A 572 -12.21 7.99 -29.39
CA SER A 572 -11.03 7.41 -28.74
C SER A 572 -9.77 8.19 -29.06
N ASN A 573 -8.92 8.34 -28.02
CA ASN A 573 -7.57 8.90 -28.16
C ASN A 573 -6.53 7.82 -28.53
N TYR A 574 -6.92 6.53 -28.56
CA TYR A 574 -5.98 5.47 -28.90
C TYR A 574 -5.73 5.41 -30.42
N PRO A 575 -4.43 5.37 -30.82
CA PRO A 575 -4.03 5.50 -32.22
C PRO A 575 -4.62 4.46 -33.16
N ILE A 576 -4.73 3.19 -32.76
CA ILE A 576 -5.29 2.14 -33.65
C ILE A 576 -6.79 2.36 -33.84
N ALA A 577 -7.55 2.67 -32.79
CA ALA A 577 -8.97 2.97 -32.88
C ALA A 577 -9.24 4.16 -33.83
N SER A 578 -8.51 5.27 -33.63
CA SER A 578 -8.58 6.45 -34.50
C SER A 578 -8.21 6.14 -35.97
N HIS A 579 -7.20 5.27 -36.16
CA HIS A 579 -6.82 4.81 -37.52
C HIS A 579 -7.92 4.00 -38.17
N LEU A 580 -8.60 3.12 -37.44
CA LEU A 580 -9.72 2.33 -37.98
C LEU A 580 -10.87 3.24 -38.44
N VAL A 581 -11.19 4.28 -37.68
CA VAL A 581 -12.18 5.31 -38.08
C VAL A 581 -11.74 6.01 -39.36
N SER A 582 -10.51 6.49 -39.42
CA SER A 582 -9.97 7.19 -40.61
C SER A 582 -9.95 6.29 -41.86
N ALA A 583 -9.67 5.01 -41.66
CA ALA A 583 -9.59 4.04 -42.77
C ALA A 583 -10.96 3.55 -43.26
N TYR A 584 -11.95 3.44 -42.38
CA TYR A 584 -13.21 2.74 -42.66
C TYR A 584 -14.48 3.50 -42.26
N GLY A 585 -14.42 4.59 -41.52
CA GLY A 585 -15.59 5.28 -40.93
C GLY A 585 -16.66 5.70 -41.91
N ASP A 586 -16.28 6.17 -43.11
CA ASP A 586 -17.19 6.63 -44.16
C ASP A 586 -17.24 5.67 -45.35
N LYS A 587 -16.67 4.47 -45.22
CA LYS A 587 -16.60 3.46 -46.28
C LYS A 587 -17.65 2.36 -46.10
N THR A 588 -17.98 1.66 -47.18
CA THR A 588 -18.94 0.55 -47.19
C THR A 588 -18.38 -0.76 -46.64
N LYS A 589 -17.37 -0.73 -45.72
CA LYS A 589 -16.84 -1.94 -45.07
C LYS A 589 -17.73 -2.32 -43.88
N PRO A 590 -18.65 -3.31 -44.04
CA PRO A 590 -19.60 -3.60 -42.96
C PRO A 590 -19.04 -4.50 -41.86
N TYR A 591 -18.01 -5.30 -42.15
CA TYR A 591 -17.54 -6.37 -41.28
C TYR A 591 -16.03 -6.35 -41.09
N TRP A 592 -15.57 -6.84 -39.91
CA TRP A 592 -14.20 -7.19 -39.63
C TRP A 592 -14.04 -8.70 -39.84
N LYS A 593 -13.43 -9.08 -40.96
CA LYS A 593 -13.38 -10.47 -41.42
C LYS A 593 -12.13 -11.18 -40.89
N LYS A 594 -12.10 -12.53 -41.06
CA LYS A 594 -10.92 -13.36 -40.79
C LYS A 594 -9.65 -12.82 -41.46
N THR A 595 -9.75 -12.40 -42.72
CA THR A 595 -8.63 -11.83 -43.48
C THR A 595 -8.12 -10.54 -42.86
N ASP A 596 -9.01 -9.70 -42.36
CA ASP A 596 -8.63 -8.44 -41.69
C ASP A 596 -7.90 -8.69 -40.38
N ILE A 597 -8.35 -9.69 -39.61
CA ILE A 597 -7.69 -10.11 -38.39
C ILE A 597 -6.28 -10.63 -38.68
N SER A 598 -6.14 -11.51 -39.71
CA SER A 598 -4.85 -12.02 -40.14
C SER A 598 -3.92 -10.92 -40.60
N ASP A 599 -4.36 -9.99 -41.43
CA ASP A 599 -3.57 -8.87 -41.93
C ASP A 599 -3.13 -7.93 -40.81
N ALA A 600 -4.04 -7.63 -39.87
CA ALA A 600 -3.73 -6.82 -38.71
C ALA A 600 -2.75 -7.53 -37.75
N THR A 601 -2.89 -8.86 -37.57
CA THR A 601 -1.96 -9.68 -36.77
C THR A 601 -0.57 -9.68 -37.41
N ASN A 602 -0.45 -9.86 -38.70
CA ASN A 602 0.83 -9.82 -39.43
C ASN A 602 1.51 -8.46 -39.31
N LYS A 603 0.75 -7.35 -39.42
CA LYS A 603 1.29 -6.00 -39.22
C LYS A 603 1.76 -5.77 -37.80
N ALA A 604 1.01 -6.23 -36.79
CA ALA A 604 1.41 -6.16 -35.39
C ALA A 604 2.65 -7.02 -35.12
N CYS A 605 2.71 -8.24 -35.66
CA CYS A 605 3.84 -9.13 -35.59
C CYS A 605 5.12 -8.47 -36.11
N ASN A 606 5.07 -7.90 -37.30
CA ASN A 606 6.22 -7.20 -37.89
C ASN A 606 6.71 -6.03 -37.04
N ARG A 607 5.80 -5.24 -36.45
CA ARG A 607 6.18 -4.14 -35.55
C ARG A 607 6.87 -4.64 -34.28
N ILE A 608 6.31 -5.68 -33.67
CA ILE A 608 6.84 -6.25 -32.44
C ILE A 608 8.18 -6.93 -32.67
N LEU A 609 8.34 -7.69 -33.78
CA LEU A 609 9.61 -8.31 -34.18
C LEU A 609 10.71 -7.28 -34.38
N LYS A 610 10.44 -6.21 -35.16
CA LYS A 610 11.39 -5.11 -35.36
C LYS A 610 11.79 -4.48 -34.02
N PHE A 611 10.85 -4.30 -33.10
CA PHE A 611 11.13 -3.77 -31.79
C PHE A 611 11.99 -4.71 -30.95
N ILE A 612 11.64 -6.00 -30.87
CA ILE A 612 12.35 -7.00 -30.08
C ILE A 612 13.82 -7.12 -30.53
N PHE A 613 14.06 -7.21 -31.84
CA PHE A 613 15.40 -7.42 -32.41
C PHE A 613 16.16 -6.11 -32.71
N ASP A 614 15.60 -4.95 -32.30
CA ASP A 614 16.17 -3.61 -32.52
C ASP A 614 16.48 -3.33 -34.01
N GLU A 615 15.57 -3.77 -34.89
CA GLU A 615 15.65 -3.54 -36.33
C GLU A 615 15.08 -2.16 -36.71
N LYS A 616 15.72 -1.50 -37.69
CA LYS A 616 15.28 -0.18 -38.16
C LYS A 616 14.02 -0.22 -39.02
#